data_f2fa709043b16cf563abfc39be3e9cd0
#
_entry.id   f2fa709043b16cf563abfc39be3e9cd0
#
_cell.length_a   1.000
_cell.length_b   1.000
_cell.length_c   1.000
_cell.angle_alpha   90.00
_cell.angle_beta   90.00
_cell.angle_gamma   90.00
#
_symmetry.space_group_name_H-M   'P 1'
#
loop_
_entity.id
_entity.type
_entity.pdbx_description
1 polymer ?
#
loop_
_entity_poly.entity_id
_entity_poly.type
_entity_poly.pdbx_seq_one_letter_code
_entity_poly.pdbx_strand_id
1 'polypeptide(L)'
;SGLFANNDVLAAALSAAGDEAQDLCWRMPLDEDYAEGLESNFADMGNVAGRAGGSITAAKFLQRFVGEFPWAHLDIAGTAWKSGAGKGSTGRPVGLLVHYLLGHAQQRSATGTVKAVKPALPSRRKFQSKPA
;
A
#
# COMPACT_ATOMS: atom_id res chain seq x y z
N SER A 1 8.38 7.77 4.22
CA SER A 1 7.09 7.06 4.37
C SER A 1 7.31 5.64 4.83
N GLY A 2 6.35 5.04 5.53
CA GLY A 2 6.36 3.60 5.83
C GLY A 2 5.87 2.82 4.60
N LEU A 3 6.65 1.86 4.11
CA LEU A 3 6.30 1.03 2.95
C LEU A 3 5.90 -0.36 3.41
N PHE A 4 4.65 -0.74 3.18
CA PHE A 4 4.13 -2.09 3.35
C PHE A 4 3.85 -2.71 1.99
N ALA A 5 4.28 -3.94 1.74
CA ALA A 5 4.03 -4.59 0.47
C ALA A 5 3.97 -6.12 0.61
N ASN A 6 3.09 -6.74 -0.17
CA ASN A 6 2.96 -8.20 -0.26
C ASN A 6 3.86 -8.81 -1.35
N ASN A 7 4.67 -7.99 -2.02
CA ASN A 7 5.55 -8.41 -3.11
C ASN A 7 6.91 -7.70 -3.00
N ASP A 8 7.99 -8.47 -2.91
CA ASP A 8 9.34 -7.94 -2.69
C ASP A 8 9.90 -7.19 -3.90
N VAL A 9 9.54 -7.60 -5.12
CA VAL A 9 9.97 -6.90 -6.34
C VAL A 9 9.35 -5.51 -6.40
N LEU A 10 8.05 -5.40 -6.08
CA LEU A 10 7.36 -4.12 -6.00
C LEU A 10 7.94 -3.23 -4.90
N ALA A 11 8.22 -3.81 -3.73
CA ALA A 11 8.82 -3.06 -2.62
C ALA A 11 10.20 -2.51 -2.96
N ALA A 12 11.06 -3.33 -3.58
CA ALA A 12 12.39 -2.91 -4.02
C ALA A 12 12.32 -1.79 -5.07
N ALA A 13 11.40 -1.90 -6.04
CA ALA A 13 11.21 -0.88 -7.06
C ALA A 13 10.72 0.47 -6.48
N LEU A 14 9.80 0.43 -5.51
CA LEU A 14 9.33 1.63 -4.82
C LEU A 14 10.44 2.25 -3.96
N SER A 15 11.25 1.44 -3.26
CA SER A 15 12.37 1.94 -2.47
C SER A 15 13.41 2.63 -3.36
N ALA A 16 13.80 2.01 -4.48
CA ALA A 16 14.74 2.60 -5.44
C ALA A 16 14.22 3.92 -6.02
N ALA A 17 12.94 3.98 -6.39
CA ALA A 17 12.32 5.21 -6.86
C ALA A 17 12.29 6.30 -5.78
N GLY A 18 12.08 5.91 -4.52
CA GLY A 18 12.15 6.82 -3.39
C GLY A 18 13.56 7.39 -3.17
N ASP A 19 14.60 6.58 -3.34
CA ASP A 19 15.99 6.99 -3.25
C ASP A 19 16.34 8.01 -4.37
N GLU A 20 15.96 7.72 -5.61
CA GLU A 20 16.15 8.60 -6.76
C GLU A 20 15.42 9.94 -6.60
N ALA A 21 14.19 9.90 -6.09
CA ALA A 21 13.35 11.09 -5.87
C ALA A 21 13.73 11.89 -4.62
N GLN A 22 14.65 11.39 -3.77
CA GLN A 22 14.91 11.91 -2.42
C GLN A 22 13.63 11.99 -1.56
N ASP A 23 12.69 11.08 -1.84
CA ASP A 23 11.41 10.89 -1.12
C ASP A 23 11.40 9.51 -0.47
N LEU A 24 12.26 9.33 0.51
CA LEU A 24 12.61 8.04 1.09
C LEU A 24 11.43 7.32 1.72
N CYS A 25 11.40 6.00 1.57
CA CYS A 25 10.51 5.12 2.30
C CYS A 25 11.29 4.02 3.04
N TRP A 26 10.66 3.46 4.06
CA TRP A 26 11.23 2.40 4.87
C TRP A 26 10.31 1.18 4.84
N ARG A 27 10.86 0.01 4.45
CA ARG A 27 10.11 -1.25 4.46
C ARG A 27 9.70 -1.61 5.89
N MET A 28 8.41 -1.79 6.08
CA MET A 28 7.79 -2.13 7.35
C MET A 28 7.30 -3.59 7.32
N PRO A 29 7.21 -4.25 8.49
CA PRO A 29 6.73 -5.63 8.57
C PRO A 29 5.24 -5.72 8.20
N LEU A 30 4.85 -6.87 7.63
CA LEU A 30 3.46 -7.18 7.25
C LEU A 30 3.11 -8.63 7.63
N ASP A 31 3.66 -9.10 8.76
CA ASP A 31 3.46 -10.47 9.24
C ASP A 31 2.00 -10.72 9.62
N GLU A 32 1.58 -11.99 9.56
CA GLU A 32 0.18 -12.38 9.79
C GLU A 32 -0.29 -12.11 11.23
N ASP A 33 0.58 -12.19 12.20
CA ASP A 33 0.28 -11.95 13.62
C ASP A 33 -0.36 -10.58 13.86
N TYR A 34 -0.03 -9.57 13.02
CA TYR A 34 -0.63 -8.24 13.12
C TYR A 34 -2.11 -8.19 12.67
N ALA A 35 -2.63 -9.26 12.07
CA ALA A 35 -4.04 -9.34 11.69
C ALA A 35 -4.94 -9.71 12.87
N GLU A 36 -4.42 -10.34 13.94
CA GLU A 36 -5.21 -10.78 15.10
C GLU A 36 -5.99 -9.62 15.74
N GLY A 37 -5.37 -8.44 15.82
CA GLY A 37 -6.03 -7.25 16.36
C GLY A 37 -7.21 -6.72 15.55
N LEU A 38 -7.43 -7.24 14.34
CA LEU A 38 -8.55 -6.88 13.47
C LEU A 38 -9.73 -7.85 13.59
N GLU A 39 -9.66 -8.86 14.45
CA GLU A 39 -10.79 -9.74 14.73
C GLU A 39 -11.97 -8.96 15.34
N SER A 40 -13.19 -9.33 14.97
CA SER A 40 -14.41 -8.69 15.44
C SER A 40 -15.47 -9.73 15.76
N ASN A 41 -16.16 -9.55 16.88
CA ASN A 41 -17.31 -10.36 17.27
C ASN A 41 -18.61 -9.98 16.52
N PHE A 42 -18.65 -8.84 15.86
CA PHE A 42 -19.85 -8.25 15.29
C PHE A 42 -19.79 -7.97 13.80
N ALA A 43 -18.58 -7.97 13.21
CA ALA A 43 -18.34 -7.69 11.81
C ALA A 43 -17.37 -8.71 11.22
N ASP A 44 -17.18 -8.70 9.90
CA ASP A 44 -16.22 -9.55 9.20
C ASP A 44 -14.79 -9.25 9.68
N MET A 45 -14.52 -8.02 10.08
CA MET A 45 -13.29 -7.56 10.71
C MET A 45 -13.47 -6.17 11.34
N GLY A 46 -12.65 -5.85 12.33
CA GLY A 46 -12.51 -4.50 12.85
C GLY A 46 -11.75 -3.60 11.88
N ASN A 47 -12.03 -2.31 11.89
CA ASN A 47 -11.29 -1.33 11.07
C ASN A 47 -10.11 -0.69 11.81
N VAL A 48 -9.97 -0.95 13.11
CA VAL A 48 -8.87 -0.51 13.96
C VAL A 48 -8.53 -1.60 14.98
N ALA A 49 -7.25 -1.69 15.34
CA ALA A 49 -6.74 -2.69 16.30
C ALA A 49 -6.07 -2.04 17.52
N GLY A 50 -6.47 -0.85 17.89
CA GLY A 50 -5.85 -0.11 18.97
C GLY A 50 -4.65 0.74 18.49
N ARG A 51 -3.89 1.29 19.48
CA ARG A 51 -2.83 2.27 19.20
C ARG A 51 -1.47 1.63 18.85
N ALA A 52 -1.17 0.47 19.42
CA ALA A 52 0.10 -0.21 19.18
C ALA A 52 0.17 -0.74 17.73
N GLY A 53 1.27 -0.43 17.03
CA GLY A 53 1.45 -0.90 15.65
C GLY A 53 0.39 -0.42 14.65
N GLY A 54 -0.25 0.74 14.88
CA GLY A 54 -1.39 1.20 14.12
C GLY A 54 -1.17 1.30 12.61
N SER A 55 0.03 1.66 12.16
CA SER A 55 0.37 1.67 10.72
C SER A 55 0.39 0.25 10.13
N ILE A 56 0.85 -0.74 10.90
CA ILE A 56 0.91 -2.14 10.46
C ILE A 56 -0.50 -2.72 10.37
N THR A 57 -1.32 -2.50 11.40
CA THR A 57 -2.72 -2.98 11.39
C THR A 57 -3.56 -2.28 10.33
N ALA A 58 -3.31 -1.01 10.04
CA ALA A 58 -3.94 -0.31 8.91
C ALA A 58 -3.56 -0.95 7.56
N ALA A 59 -2.28 -1.28 7.37
CA ALA A 59 -1.81 -1.99 6.19
C ALA A 59 -2.43 -3.39 6.08
N LYS A 60 -2.54 -4.16 7.19
CA LYS A 60 -3.20 -5.47 7.23
C LYS A 60 -4.69 -5.36 6.89
N PHE A 61 -5.37 -4.34 7.39
CA PHE A 61 -6.76 -4.07 7.02
C PHE A 61 -6.90 -3.88 5.51
N LEU A 62 -6.10 -3.00 4.91
CA LEU A 62 -6.14 -2.73 3.47
C LEU A 62 -5.77 -3.97 2.64
N GLN A 63 -4.77 -4.74 3.06
CA GLN A 63 -4.33 -5.96 2.39
C GLN A 63 -5.48 -6.97 2.20
N ARG A 64 -6.44 -7.01 3.12
CA ARG A 64 -7.59 -7.91 3.06
C ARG A 64 -8.45 -7.74 1.79
N PHE A 65 -8.41 -6.56 1.18
CA PHE A 65 -9.20 -6.20 0.00
C PHE A 65 -8.44 -6.32 -1.32
N VAL A 66 -7.15 -6.65 -1.28
CA VAL A 66 -6.28 -6.65 -2.46
C VAL A 66 -6.36 -7.93 -3.29
N GLY A 67 -6.66 -9.08 -2.67
CA GLY A 67 -6.64 -10.38 -3.33
C GLY A 67 -5.21 -10.76 -3.78
N GLU A 68 -5.08 -11.29 -4.99
CA GLU A 68 -3.82 -11.81 -5.54
C GLU A 68 -2.94 -10.76 -6.24
N PHE A 69 -3.32 -9.49 -6.21
CA PHE A 69 -2.55 -8.45 -6.88
C PHE A 69 -1.28 -8.08 -6.09
N PRO A 70 -0.14 -7.86 -6.80
CA PRO A 70 0.99 -7.15 -6.19
C PRO A 70 0.54 -5.80 -5.67
N TRP A 71 0.79 -5.55 -4.40
CA TRP A 71 0.24 -4.39 -3.71
C TRP A 71 1.27 -3.78 -2.76
N ALA A 72 1.19 -2.47 -2.64
CA ALA A 72 1.93 -1.71 -1.64
C ALA A 72 1.05 -0.62 -1.03
N HIS A 73 1.27 -0.35 0.24
CA HIS A 73 0.72 0.75 0.99
C HIS A 73 1.85 1.66 1.49
N LEU A 74 1.70 2.95 1.28
CA LEU A 74 2.60 3.97 1.80
C LEU A 74 1.90 4.71 2.95
N ASP A 75 2.35 4.43 4.19
CA ASP A 75 1.92 5.20 5.35
C ASP A 75 2.68 6.53 5.38
N ILE A 76 1.94 7.61 5.30
CA ILE A 76 2.46 8.98 5.20
C ILE A 76 2.22 9.80 6.47
N ALA A 77 1.70 9.20 7.53
CA ALA A 77 1.33 9.89 8.76
C ALA A 77 2.49 10.72 9.36
N GLY A 78 3.71 10.22 9.26
CA GLY A 78 4.91 10.92 9.74
C GLY A 78 5.58 11.83 8.70
N THR A 79 5.14 11.89 7.46
CA THR A 79 5.88 12.56 6.38
C THR A 79 5.08 13.56 5.55
N ALA A 80 3.76 13.46 5.53
CA ALA A 80 2.91 14.30 4.67
C ALA A 80 2.75 15.74 5.17
N TRP A 81 3.12 16.01 6.41
CA TRP A 81 2.75 17.23 7.11
C TRP A 81 3.91 17.86 7.87
N LYS A 82 3.99 19.18 7.85
CA LYS A 82 4.87 19.98 8.69
C LYS A 82 4.06 20.72 9.76
N SER A 83 4.53 20.71 11.00
CA SER A 83 3.93 21.42 12.12
C SER A 83 4.67 22.71 12.46
N GLY A 84 4.09 23.54 13.37
CA GLY A 84 4.70 24.78 13.83
C GLY A 84 4.61 25.92 12.83
N ALA A 85 5.59 26.80 12.80
CA ALA A 85 5.62 27.98 11.94
C ALA A 85 5.65 27.66 10.44
N GLY A 86 6.20 26.50 10.06
CA GLY A 86 6.23 26.01 8.68
C GLY A 86 5.08 25.08 8.33
N LYS A 87 3.95 25.21 9.03
CA LYS A 87 2.77 24.34 8.86
C LYS A 87 2.32 24.23 7.41
N GLY A 88 2.12 22.98 6.94
CA GLY A 88 1.67 22.72 5.57
C GLY A 88 1.95 21.30 5.10
N SER A 89 1.50 20.97 3.90
CA SER A 89 1.79 19.73 3.22
C SER A 89 3.25 19.67 2.76
N THR A 90 3.85 18.48 2.79
CA THR A 90 5.19 18.24 2.23
C THR A 90 5.16 17.85 0.76
N GLY A 91 4.00 17.42 0.24
CA GLY A 91 3.85 16.82 -1.08
C GLY A 91 4.28 15.36 -1.16
N ARG A 92 4.82 14.77 -0.05
CA ARG A 92 5.22 13.36 -0.05
C ARG A 92 3.99 12.45 -0.01
N PRO A 93 3.97 11.32 -0.71
CA PRO A 93 5.06 10.66 -1.47
C PRO A 93 4.96 10.87 -3.00
N VAL A 94 4.57 12.05 -3.47
CA VAL A 94 4.38 12.32 -4.91
C VAL A 94 5.68 12.10 -5.69
N GLY A 95 6.83 12.54 -5.17
CA GLY A 95 8.14 12.34 -5.79
C GLY A 95 8.45 10.87 -6.04
N LEU A 96 8.34 10.04 -5.02
CA LEU A 96 8.53 8.59 -5.10
C LEU A 96 7.62 7.97 -6.16
N LEU A 97 6.31 8.27 -6.13
CA LEU A 97 5.33 7.69 -7.03
C LEU A 97 5.57 8.07 -8.50
N VAL A 98 5.95 9.32 -8.76
CA VAL A 98 6.28 9.81 -10.10
C VAL A 98 7.50 9.07 -10.65
N HIS A 99 8.60 8.96 -9.87
CA HIS A 99 9.79 8.23 -10.28
C HIS A 99 9.50 6.75 -10.54
N TYR A 100 8.73 6.09 -9.68
CA TYR A 100 8.31 4.72 -9.88
C TYR A 100 7.55 4.54 -11.19
N LEU A 101 6.56 5.39 -11.50
CA LEU A 101 5.74 5.28 -12.70
C LEU A 101 6.57 5.56 -13.97
N LEU A 102 7.46 6.56 -13.94
CA LEU A 102 8.36 6.87 -15.06
C LEU A 102 9.31 5.71 -15.34
N GLY A 103 9.96 5.15 -14.32
CA GLY A 103 10.85 3.99 -14.46
C GLY A 103 10.11 2.78 -15.02
N HIS A 104 8.88 2.52 -14.55
CA HIS A 104 8.06 1.43 -15.05
C HIS A 104 7.65 1.63 -16.53
N ALA A 105 7.30 2.85 -16.93
CA ALA A 105 6.97 3.18 -18.32
C ALA A 105 8.16 3.01 -19.26
N GLN A 106 9.36 3.41 -18.84
CA GLN A 106 10.61 3.26 -19.61
C GLN A 106 10.95 1.78 -19.83
N GLN A 107 10.86 0.94 -18.79
CA GLN A 107 11.10 -0.50 -18.90
C GLN A 107 10.14 -1.16 -19.89
N ARG A 108 8.87 -0.81 -19.89
CA ARG A 108 7.87 -1.32 -20.85
C ARG A 108 8.15 -0.90 -22.26
N SER A 109 8.64 0.32 -22.47
CA SER A 109 9.03 0.82 -23.80
C SER A 109 10.27 0.11 -24.35
N ALA A 110 11.24 -0.21 -23.49
CA ALA A 110 12.47 -0.91 -23.85
C ALA A 110 12.23 -2.39 -24.20
N THR A 111 11.23 -3.04 -23.60
CA THR A 111 10.92 -4.45 -23.84
C THR A 111 9.97 -4.71 -25.04
N GLY A 112 9.51 -3.67 -25.71
CA GLY A 112 8.76 -3.76 -26.99
C GLY A 112 7.42 -4.52 -26.95
N THR A 113 6.88 -4.83 -25.77
CA THR A 113 5.68 -5.67 -25.63
C THR A 113 4.56 -4.93 -24.92
N VAL A 114 3.85 -4.08 -25.64
CA VAL A 114 2.53 -3.59 -25.20
C VAL A 114 1.47 -4.63 -25.61
N LYS A 115 1.35 -5.73 -24.89
CA LYS A 115 0.07 -6.45 -24.86
C LYS A 115 -0.81 -5.75 -23.82
N ALA A 116 -1.85 -5.07 -24.27
CA ALA A 116 -2.88 -4.52 -23.40
C ALA A 116 -3.51 -5.68 -22.61
N VAL A 117 -3.15 -5.79 -21.34
CA VAL A 117 -3.87 -6.64 -20.40
C VAL A 117 -5.18 -5.92 -20.09
N LYS A 118 -6.28 -6.40 -20.69
CA LYS A 118 -7.62 -5.99 -20.25
C LYS A 118 -7.72 -6.33 -18.76
N PRO A 119 -8.04 -5.36 -17.88
CA PRO A 119 -8.30 -5.67 -16.49
C PRO A 119 -9.51 -6.60 -16.44
N ALA A 120 -9.33 -7.82 -15.95
CA ALA A 120 -10.44 -8.67 -15.57
C ALA A 120 -11.13 -8.00 -14.36
N LEU A 121 -12.30 -7.43 -14.58
CA LEU A 121 -13.14 -6.96 -13.48
C LEU A 121 -13.44 -8.16 -12.58
N PRO A 122 -13.19 -8.07 -11.27
CA PRO A 122 -13.54 -9.13 -10.35
C PRO A 122 -15.05 -9.35 -10.43
N SER A 123 -15.46 -10.61 -10.66
CA SER A 123 -16.87 -10.99 -10.61
C SER A 123 -17.41 -10.62 -9.23
N ARG A 124 -18.53 -9.90 -9.19
CA ARG A 124 -19.25 -9.58 -7.94
C ARG A 124 -19.53 -10.91 -7.22
N ARG A 125 -18.79 -11.19 -6.15
CA ARG A 125 -19.18 -12.26 -5.22
C ARG A 125 -20.54 -11.89 -4.65
N LYS A 126 -21.55 -12.73 -4.92
CA LYS A 126 -22.84 -12.63 -4.24
C LYS A 126 -22.60 -12.87 -2.76
N PHE A 127 -22.92 -11.87 -1.94
CA PHE A 127 -23.01 -12.04 -0.49
C PHE A 127 -24.01 -13.16 -0.23
N GLN A 128 -23.56 -14.27 0.30
CA GLN A 128 -24.45 -15.27 0.87
C GLN A 128 -24.73 -14.84 2.32
N SER A 129 -25.93 -14.38 2.58
CA SER A 129 -26.44 -14.20 3.94
C SER A 129 -26.44 -15.53 4.66
N LYS A 130 -25.79 -15.60 5.83
CA LYS A 130 -25.92 -16.74 6.75
C LYS A 130 -27.38 -16.87 7.17
N PRO A 131 -27.98 -18.07 7.15
CA PRO A 131 -29.29 -18.28 7.73
C PRO A 131 -29.23 -18.10 9.26
N ALA A 132 -30.33 -17.54 9.81
CA ALA A 132 -30.54 -17.26 11.23
C ALA A 132 -30.51 -18.55 12.08
#